data_bd9201b29dd2eaac6d4048c328b92300
#
_entry.id   bd9201b29dd2eaac6d4048c328b92300
#
_cell.length_a   1.000
_cell.length_b   1.000
_cell.length_c   1.000
_cell.angle_alpha   90.00
_cell.angle_beta   90.00
_cell.angle_gamma   90.00
#
_symmetry.space_group_name_H-M   'P 1'
#
loop_
_entity.id
_entity.type
_entity.pdbx_description
1 polymer ?
#
loop_
_entity_poly.entity_id
_entity_poly.type
_entity_poly.pdbx_seq_one_letter_code
_entity_poly.pdbx_strand_id
1 'polypeptide(L)'
;IRAMVTWWRRNTTLAVRLSFAGLALIVIPVIFADKVSPHEPTAIDLRNRLLPPVWADEGTWEYPLGTDATGRDTLTRILYGGRISLTIGGIASVVGLIVGTGLGLISGYARGLVDQVIMFLVDVQLSLPFILLAVAVALVLGNSLPVLVGIAALSTWPHYARVVRGVVLTLNEREFVVASRAIGAGH
;
A
#
# COMPACT_ATOMS: atom_id res chain seq x y z
N ILE A 1 1.96 18.01 -22.46
CA ILE A 1 1.62 18.46 -21.09
C ILE A 1 0.35 19.33 -21.13
N ARG A 2 0.23 20.37 -21.99
CA ARG A 2 -0.97 21.25 -22.06
C ARG A 2 -2.26 20.47 -22.40
N ALA A 3 -2.23 19.54 -23.34
CA ALA A 3 -3.40 18.72 -23.71
C ALA A 3 -3.88 17.81 -22.56
N MET A 4 -2.97 17.26 -21.77
CA MET A 4 -3.28 16.43 -20.61
C MET A 4 -3.93 17.24 -19.48
N VAL A 5 -3.46 18.47 -19.25
CA VAL A 5 -4.03 19.38 -18.25
C VAL A 5 -5.44 19.86 -18.64
N THR A 6 -5.67 20.15 -19.94
CA THR A 6 -7.00 20.55 -20.43
C THR A 6 -7.99 19.40 -20.41
N TRP A 7 -7.57 18.18 -20.74
CA TRP A 7 -8.40 16.97 -20.64
C TRP A 7 -8.79 16.69 -19.19
N TRP A 8 -7.82 16.80 -18.26
CA TRP A 8 -8.05 16.59 -16.84
C TRP A 8 -9.03 17.63 -16.24
N ARG A 9 -8.90 18.90 -16.60
CA ARG A 9 -9.82 19.97 -16.18
C ARG A 9 -11.25 19.76 -16.68
N ARG A 10 -11.44 19.15 -17.83
CA ARG A 10 -12.74 18.95 -18.48
C ARG A 10 -13.47 17.69 -17.97
N ASN A 11 -12.73 16.69 -17.56
CA ASN A 11 -13.28 15.36 -17.23
C ASN A 11 -13.30 15.03 -15.73
N THR A 12 -12.69 15.85 -14.85
CA THR A 12 -12.71 15.58 -13.41
C THR A 12 -13.69 16.50 -12.68
N THR A 13 -14.53 15.89 -11.84
CA THR A 13 -15.40 16.63 -10.93
C THR A 13 -14.59 17.39 -9.87
N LEU A 14 -15.18 18.45 -9.28
CA LEU A 14 -14.55 19.20 -8.20
C LEU A 14 -14.08 18.27 -7.05
N ALA A 15 -14.92 17.30 -6.69
CA ALA A 15 -14.59 16.32 -5.65
C ALA A 15 -13.30 15.54 -5.95
N VAL A 16 -13.12 15.07 -7.19
CA VAL A 16 -11.90 14.36 -7.61
C VAL A 16 -10.66 15.26 -7.49
N ARG A 17 -10.75 16.51 -7.89
CA ARG A 17 -9.64 17.48 -7.78
C ARG A 17 -9.27 17.75 -6.34
N LEU A 18 -10.25 17.94 -5.47
CA LEU A 18 -10.03 18.15 -4.04
C LEU A 18 -9.41 16.91 -3.38
N SER A 19 -9.85 15.72 -3.76
CA SER A 19 -9.26 14.46 -3.25
C SER A 19 -7.81 14.30 -3.66
N PHE A 20 -7.47 14.60 -4.93
CA PHE A 20 -6.07 14.57 -5.38
C PHE A 20 -5.22 15.65 -4.69
N ALA A 21 -5.77 16.85 -4.50
CA ALA A 21 -5.07 17.91 -3.79
C ALA A 21 -4.80 17.53 -2.32
N GLY A 22 -5.81 16.98 -1.65
CA GLY A 22 -5.66 16.48 -0.27
C GLY A 22 -4.64 15.36 -0.16
N LEU A 23 -4.67 14.39 -1.08
CA LEU A 23 -3.68 13.32 -1.12
C LEU A 23 -2.25 13.86 -1.37
N ALA A 24 -2.10 14.78 -2.33
CA ALA A 24 -0.82 15.41 -2.63
C ALA A 24 -0.29 16.22 -1.43
N LEU A 25 -1.16 16.92 -0.71
CA LEU A 25 -0.81 17.68 0.50
C LEU A 25 -0.22 16.78 1.59
N ILE A 26 -0.65 15.54 1.69
CA ILE A 26 -0.14 14.57 2.66
C ILE A 26 1.11 13.86 2.12
N VAL A 27 1.07 13.34 0.89
CA VAL A 27 2.10 12.46 0.35
C VAL A 27 3.37 13.22 -0.01
N ILE A 28 3.25 14.44 -0.57
CA ILE A 28 4.41 15.23 -0.99
C ILE A 28 5.33 15.57 0.20
N PRO A 29 4.85 16.15 1.32
CA PRO A 29 5.70 16.39 2.48
C PRO A 29 6.33 15.13 3.06
N VAL A 30 5.61 14.01 3.04
CA VAL A 30 6.11 12.71 3.53
C VAL A 30 7.27 12.21 2.66
N ILE A 31 7.18 12.31 1.33
CA ILE A 31 8.26 11.92 0.41
C ILE A 31 9.49 12.80 0.63
N PHE A 32 9.29 14.10 0.81
CA PHE A 32 10.35 15.09 1.03
C PHE A 32 10.60 15.36 2.52
N ALA A 33 10.37 14.39 3.41
CA ALA A 33 10.51 14.54 4.86
C ALA A 33 11.87 15.15 5.26
N ASP A 34 12.96 14.72 4.62
CA ASP A 34 14.32 15.22 4.90
C ASP A 34 14.49 16.74 4.64
N LYS A 35 13.63 17.34 3.81
CA LYS A 35 13.67 18.77 3.46
C LYS A 35 12.63 19.61 4.20
N VAL A 36 11.55 18.98 4.63
CA VAL A 36 10.39 19.65 5.24
C VAL A 36 10.43 19.55 6.76
N SER A 37 11.08 18.51 7.28
CA SER A 37 11.20 18.26 8.72
C SER A 37 12.06 19.32 9.41
N PRO A 38 11.55 19.98 10.47
CA PRO A 38 12.33 20.97 11.22
C PRO A 38 13.42 20.31 12.07
N HIS A 39 13.24 19.07 12.51
CA HIS A 39 14.13 18.39 13.46
C HIS A 39 14.49 16.97 12.99
N GLU A 40 15.42 16.34 13.68
CA GLU A 40 15.70 14.91 13.49
C GLU A 40 14.61 14.04 14.17
N PRO A 41 14.17 12.94 13.53
CA PRO A 41 13.04 12.12 14.04
C PRO A 41 13.34 11.41 15.36
N THR A 42 14.61 11.27 15.71
CA THR A 42 15.08 10.61 16.94
C THR A 42 15.58 11.57 18.01
N ALA A 43 15.66 12.86 17.71
CA ALA A 43 16.12 13.87 18.67
C ALA A 43 15.18 13.92 19.89
N ILE A 44 15.74 13.76 21.09
CA ILE A 44 15.02 13.81 22.36
C ILE A 44 15.37 15.13 23.06
N ASP A 45 14.34 15.89 23.39
CA ASP A 45 14.48 17.10 24.20
C ASP A 45 13.51 17.10 25.39
N LEU A 46 13.97 16.57 26.53
CA LEU A 46 13.15 16.44 27.72
C LEU A 46 12.71 17.78 28.33
N ARG A 47 13.32 18.89 27.92
CA ARG A 47 12.93 20.23 28.39
C ARG A 47 11.65 20.68 27.69
N ASN A 48 11.50 20.31 26.43
CA ASN A 48 10.38 20.66 25.58
C ASN A 48 9.38 19.49 25.43
N ARG A 49 9.20 18.68 26.48
CA ARG A 49 8.23 17.57 26.46
C ARG A 49 6.80 18.06 26.57
N LEU A 50 5.88 17.42 25.85
CA LEU A 50 4.44 17.69 25.89
C LEU A 50 4.08 19.15 25.58
N LEU A 51 4.88 19.82 24.74
CA LEU A 51 4.51 21.13 24.25
C LEU A 51 3.26 21.03 23.40
N PRO A 52 2.31 21.97 23.55
CA PRO A 52 1.12 21.99 22.74
C PRO A 52 1.42 22.47 21.30
N PRO A 53 0.51 22.22 20.32
CA PRO A 53 0.62 22.76 18.98
C PRO A 53 0.59 24.27 18.93
N VAL A 54 1.11 24.86 17.86
CA VAL A 54 1.24 26.33 17.67
C VAL A 54 -0.05 27.13 17.82
N TRP A 55 -1.20 26.53 17.62
CA TRP A 55 -2.53 27.18 17.79
C TRP A 55 -3.08 27.14 19.21
N ALA A 56 -2.39 26.53 20.15
CA ALA A 56 -2.75 26.49 21.55
C ALA A 56 -1.88 27.46 22.38
N ASP A 57 -2.35 27.80 23.58
CA ASP A 57 -1.58 28.60 24.52
C ASP A 57 -0.26 27.90 24.83
N GLU A 58 0.86 28.65 24.87
CA GLU A 58 2.23 28.15 25.03
C GLU A 58 2.80 27.36 23.83
N GLY A 59 2.06 27.23 22.71
CA GLY A 59 2.55 26.63 21.46
C GLY A 59 3.63 27.49 20.79
N THR A 60 4.61 26.84 20.14
CA THR A 60 5.72 27.52 19.47
C THR A 60 5.82 27.11 18.02
N TRP A 61 6.29 28.03 17.15
CA TRP A 61 6.56 27.72 15.75
C TRP A 61 7.76 26.77 15.56
N GLU A 62 8.59 26.61 16.60
CA GLU A 62 9.68 25.64 16.60
C GLU A 62 9.15 24.19 16.54
N TYR A 63 8.00 23.94 17.21
CA TYR A 63 7.30 22.66 17.22
C TYR A 63 5.84 22.83 16.74
N PRO A 64 5.60 22.94 15.43
CA PRO A 64 4.28 23.33 14.91
C PRO A 64 3.12 22.44 15.35
N LEU A 65 3.35 21.13 15.50
CA LEU A 65 2.38 20.14 16.00
C LEU A 65 2.66 19.72 17.45
N GLY A 66 3.50 20.48 18.16
CA GLY A 66 3.90 20.16 19.52
C GLY A 66 4.90 18.99 19.60
N THR A 67 5.13 18.51 20.82
CA THR A 67 6.10 17.44 21.11
C THR A 67 5.45 16.28 21.86
N ASP A 68 6.07 15.10 21.79
CA ASP A 68 5.64 13.93 22.53
C ASP A 68 6.15 13.91 23.99
N ALA A 69 5.84 12.84 24.73
CA ALA A 69 6.25 12.66 26.12
C ALA A 69 7.79 12.61 26.31
N THR A 70 8.55 12.43 25.26
CA THR A 70 10.02 12.43 25.24
C THR A 70 10.61 13.70 24.63
N GLY A 71 9.76 14.68 24.29
CA GLY A 71 10.17 15.95 23.69
C GLY A 71 10.53 15.86 22.21
N ARG A 72 10.13 14.77 21.52
CA ARG A 72 10.34 14.64 20.07
C ARG A 72 9.30 15.41 19.29
N ASP A 73 9.70 16.06 18.21
CA ASP A 73 8.80 16.81 17.33
C ASP A 73 7.76 15.91 16.67
N THR A 74 6.50 16.20 16.94
CA THR A 74 5.37 15.41 16.40
C THR A 74 5.26 15.52 14.89
N LEU A 75 5.49 16.70 14.29
CA LEU A 75 5.45 16.89 12.84
C LEU A 75 6.52 16.04 12.15
N THR A 76 7.76 16.12 12.61
CA THR A 76 8.85 15.29 12.11
C THR A 76 8.53 13.81 12.17
N ARG A 77 7.99 13.33 13.30
CA ARG A 77 7.61 11.93 13.47
C ARG A 77 6.50 11.49 12.53
N ILE A 78 5.53 12.35 12.27
CA ILE A 78 4.45 12.06 11.29
C ILE A 78 5.04 11.95 9.88
N LEU A 79 5.94 12.84 9.49
CA LEU A 79 6.56 12.82 8.17
C LEU A 79 7.41 11.55 7.95
N TYR A 80 8.31 11.23 8.88
CA TYR A 80 9.16 10.04 8.77
C TYR A 80 8.38 8.73 8.95
N GLY A 81 7.40 8.69 9.86
CA GLY A 81 6.51 7.55 10.03
C GLY A 81 5.65 7.30 8.78
N GLY A 82 5.15 8.37 8.17
CA GLY A 82 4.43 8.31 6.90
C GLY A 82 5.30 7.76 5.77
N ARG A 83 6.57 8.16 5.68
CA ARG A 83 7.53 7.65 4.69
C ARG A 83 7.76 6.15 4.84
N ILE A 84 7.95 5.66 6.08
CA ILE A 84 8.08 4.24 6.36
C ILE A 84 6.80 3.50 5.94
N SER A 85 5.63 4.02 6.31
CA SER A 85 4.34 3.42 5.95
C SER A 85 4.11 3.36 4.44
N LEU A 86 4.42 4.44 3.70
CA LEU A 86 4.32 4.47 2.23
C LEU A 86 5.32 3.50 1.58
N THR A 87 6.53 3.38 2.13
CA THR A 87 7.53 2.44 1.63
C THR A 87 7.07 1.00 1.81
N ILE A 88 6.63 0.63 3.02
CA ILE A 88 6.13 -0.71 3.32
C ILE A 88 4.91 -1.02 2.43
N GLY A 89 3.91 -0.14 2.43
CA GLY A 89 2.68 -0.35 1.66
C GLY A 89 2.92 -0.40 0.14
N GLY A 90 3.78 0.49 -0.38
CA GLY A 90 4.14 0.52 -1.79
C GLY A 90 4.85 -0.74 -2.25
N ILE A 91 5.92 -1.15 -1.56
CA ILE A 91 6.68 -2.36 -1.93
C ILE A 91 5.79 -3.60 -1.76
N ALA A 92 5.05 -3.71 -0.64
CA ALA A 92 4.17 -4.83 -0.40
C ALA A 92 3.08 -4.97 -1.47
N SER A 93 2.50 -3.85 -1.91
CA SER A 93 1.49 -3.84 -2.98
C SER A 93 2.08 -4.31 -4.32
N VAL A 94 3.28 -3.88 -4.68
CA VAL A 94 3.96 -4.31 -5.91
C VAL A 94 4.29 -5.81 -5.85
N VAL A 95 4.85 -6.28 -4.74
CA VAL A 95 5.16 -7.71 -4.55
C VAL A 95 3.89 -8.55 -4.60
N GLY A 96 2.85 -8.14 -3.85
CA GLY A 96 1.56 -8.83 -3.84
C GLY A 96 0.89 -8.85 -5.22
N LEU A 97 0.98 -7.74 -5.98
CA LEU A 97 0.48 -7.65 -7.35
C LEU A 97 1.21 -8.64 -8.28
N ILE A 98 2.55 -8.69 -8.25
CA ILE A 98 3.34 -9.57 -9.11
C ILE A 98 3.06 -11.04 -8.79
N VAL A 99 3.17 -11.41 -7.52
CA VAL A 99 2.94 -12.80 -7.07
C VAL A 99 1.49 -13.22 -7.28
N GLY A 100 0.53 -12.39 -6.84
CA GLY A 100 -0.90 -12.70 -6.97
C GLY A 100 -1.35 -12.77 -8.42
N THR A 101 -0.90 -11.83 -9.27
CA THR A 101 -1.21 -11.87 -10.71
C THR A 101 -0.62 -13.11 -11.35
N GLY A 102 0.63 -13.45 -11.08
CA GLY A 102 1.27 -14.65 -11.60
C GLY A 102 0.52 -15.93 -11.21
N LEU A 103 0.22 -16.10 -9.93
CA LEU A 103 -0.54 -17.25 -9.44
C LEU A 103 -1.98 -17.27 -9.97
N GLY A 104 -2.64 -16.12 -10.08
CA GLY A 104 -3.98 -16.00 -10.64
C GLY A 104 -4.05 -16.36 -12.14
N LEU A 105 -3.03 -15.95 -12.92
CA LEU A 105 -2.90 -16.33 -14.32
C LEU A 105 -2.70 -17.85 -14.46
N ILE A 106 -1.77 -18.42 -13.69
CA ILE A 106 -1.49 -19.87 -13.69
C ILE A 106 -2.76 -20.64 -13.32
N SER A 107 -3.44 -20.25 -12.25
CA SER A 107 -4.67 -20.87 -11.77
C SER A 107 -5.80 -20.83 -12.82
N GLY A 108 -6.07 -19.63 -13.35
CA GLY A 108 -7.14 -19.46 -14.36
C GLY A 108 -6.87 -20.13 -15.70
N TYR A 109 -5.60 -20.28 -16.09
CA TYR A 109 -5.19 -20.90 -17.35
C TYR A 109 -5.07 -22.43 -17.25
N ALA A 110 -4.33 -22.96 -16.25
CA ALA A 110 -4.06 -24.38 -16.10
C ALA A 110 -5.30 -25.17 -15.67
N ARG A 111 -6.24 -24.56 -14.94
CA ARG A 111 -7.44 -25.22 -14.41
C ARG A 111 -7.12 -26.50 -13.60
N GLY A 112 -8.10 -27.32 -13.28
CA GLY A 112 -7.93 -28.63 -12.65
C GLY A 112 -7.23 -28.57 -11.29
N LEU A 113 -6.27 -29.47 -11.05
CA LEU A 113 -5.57 -29.60 -9.77
C LEU A 113 -4.73 -28.36 -9.42
N VAL A 114 -4.11 -27.72 -10.41
CA VAL A 114 -3.28 -26.51 -10.17
C VAL A 114 -4.16 -25.38 -9.64
N ASP A 115 -5.31 -25.17 -10.25
CA ASP A 115 -6.31 -24.19 -9.80
C ASP A 115 -6.78 -24.50 -8.37
N GLN A 116 -7.13 -25.77 -8.10
CA GLN A 116 -7.60 -26.18 -6.77
C GLN A 116 -6.55 -25.94 -5.69
N VAL A 117 -5.28 -26.26 -5.94
CA VAL A 117 -4.20 -26.04 -4.96
C VAL A 117 -3.97 -24.56 -4.71
N ILE A 118 -3.89 -23.75 -5.76
CA ILE A 118 -3.66 -22.30 -5.61
C ILE A 118 -4.83 -21.66 -4.86
N MET A 119 -6.08 -21.97 -5.23
CA MET A 119 -7.25 -21.43 -4.57
C MET A 119 -7.41 -21.94 -3.14
N PHE A 120 -7.06 -23.17 -2.86
CA PHE A 120 -7.00 -23.69 -1.49
C PHE A 120 -6.05 -22.86 -0.62
N LEU A 121 -4.84 -22.54 -1.11
CA LEU A 121 -3.89 -21.68 -0.38
C LEU A 121 -4.45 -20.27 -0.17
N VAL A 122 -5.11 -19.70 -1.19
CA VAL A 122 -5.81 -18.42 -1.08
C VAL A 122 -6.88 -18.47 -0.01
N ASP A 123 -7.71 -19.51 0.00
CA ASP A 123 -8.83 -19.66 0.94
C ASP A 123 -8.34 -19.90 2.36
N VAL A 124 -7.33 -20.74 2.58
CA VAL A 124 -6.69 -20.96 3.89
C VAL A 124 -6.18 -19.63 4.44
N GLN A 125 -5.44 -18.87 3.62
CA GLN A 125 -4.88 -17.61 4.08
C GLN A 125 -5.95 -16.56 4.40
N LEU A 126 -7.00 -16.45 3.59
CA LEU A 126 -8.10 -15.52 3.84
C LEU A 126 -9.01 -15.95 5.01
N SER A 127 -8.98 -17.21 5.38
CA SER A 127 -9.73 -17.74 6.55
C SER A 127 -9.03 -17.41 7.88
N LEU A 128 -7.71 -17.16 7.84
CA LEU A 128 -6.95 -16.83 9.04
C LEU A 128 -7.08 -15.33 9.36
N PRO A 129 -7.30 -14.96 10.64
CA PRO A 129 -7.22 -13.56 11.04
C PRO A 129 -5.81 -13.02 10.77
N PHE A 130 -5.68 -12.15 9.76
CA PHE A 130 -4.37 -11.65 9.30
C PHE A 130 -3.49 -11.08 10.43
N ILE A 131 -4.13 -10.40 11.40
CA ILE A 131 -3.41 -9.83 12.56
C ILE A 131 -2.70 -10.92 13.36
N LEU A 132 -3.32 -12.08 13.57
CA LEU A 132 -2.71 -13.19 14.31
C LEU A 132 -1.48 -13.74 13.54
N LEU A 133 -1.62 -13.90 12.23
CA LEU A 133 -0.53 -14.34 11.37
C LEU A 133 0.63 -13.31 11.39
N ALA A 134 0.31 -12.03 11.27
CA ALA A 134 1.29 -10.95 11.29
C ALA A 134 2.08 -10.92 12.62
N VAL A 135 1.39 -11.03 13.75
CA VAL A 135 2.02 -11.08 15.08
C VAL A 135 2.89 -12.33 15.23
N ALA A 136 2.41 -13.51 14.81
CA ALA A 136 3.17 -14.75 14.88
C ALA A 136 4.47 -14.66 14.06
N VAL A 137 4.40 -14.15 12.83
CA VAL A 137 5.58 -13.95 11.97
C VAL A 137 6.54 -12.94 12.58
N ALA A 138 6.04 -11.82 13.10
CA ALA A 138 6.87 -10.79 13.72
C ALA A 138 7.55 -11.29 15.01
N LEU A 139 6.92 -12.15 15.78
CA LEU A 139 7.53 -12.78 16.97
C LEU A 139 8.69 -13.72 16.62
N VAL A 140 8.60 -14.45 15.51
CA VAL A 140 9.63 -15.42 15.10
C VAL A 140 10.76 -14.75 14.33
N LEU A 141 10.43 -13.86 13.38
CA LEU A 141 11.40 -13.26 12.43
C LEU A 141 11.84 -11.85 12.85
N GLY A 142 11.23 -11.29 13.90
CA GLY A 142 11.47 -9.91 14.33
C GLY A 142 10.64 -8.89 13.55
N ASN A 143 10.89 -7.60 13.83
CA ASN A 143 10.15 -6.46 13.30
C ASN A 143 10.99 -5.59 12.36
N SER A 144 11.97 -6.17 11.66
CA SER A 144 12.77 -5.43 10.69
C SER A 144 11.93 -5.01 9.47
N LEU A 145 12.37 -3.95 8.79
CA LEU A 145 11.66 -3.42 7.61
C LEU A 145 11.35 -4.50 6.55
N PRO A 146 12.30 -5.38 6.16
CA PRO A 146 12.01 -6.46 5.22
C PRO A 146 10.93 -7.44 5.70
N VAL A 147 10.92 -7.76 7.00
CA VAL A 147 9.89 -8.64 7.60
C VAL A 147 8.52 -7.97 7.53
N LEU A 148 8.41 -6.69 7.88
CA LEU A 148 7.16 -5.95 7.80
C LEU A 148 6.63 -5.85 6.34
N VAL A 149 7.52 -5.63 5.38
CA VAL A 149 7.19 -5.67 3.94
C VAL A 149 6.69 -7.06 3.54
N GLY A 150 7.37 -8.13 3.98
CA GLY A 150 6.97 -9.50 3.70
C GLY A 150 5.59 -9.85 4.27
N ILE A 151 5.32 -9.46 5.52
CA ILE A 151 4.00 -9.62 6.16
C ILE A 151 2.92 -8.88 5.36
N ALA A 152 3.18 -7.62 5.00
CA ALA A 152 2.21 -6.83 4.23
C ALA A 152 1.98 -7.40 2.82
N ALA A 153 3.03 -7.86 2.12
CA ALA A 153 2.91 -8.53 0.83
C ALA A 153 2.12 -9.84 0.91
N LEU A 154 2.35 -10.60 2.00
CA LEU A 154 1.60 -11.83 2.28
C LEU A 154 0.10 -11.57 2.41
N SER A 155 -0.33 -10.42 2.89
CA SER A 155 -1.76 -10.08 3.02
C SER A 155 -2.43 -9.72 1.69
N THR A 156 -1.67 -9.27 0.70
CA THR A 156 -2.24 -8.67 -0.52
C THR A 156 -2.36 -9.64 -1.69
N TRP A 157 -1.42 -10.59 -1.86
CA TRP A 157 -1.36 -11.49 -3.01
C TRP A 157 -2.65 -12.35 -3.23
N PRO A 158 -3.39 -12.83 -2.19
CA PRO A 158 -4.58 -13.64 -2.41
C PRO A 158 -5.69 -12.87 -3.11
N HIS A 159 -5.84 -11.58 -2.79
CA HIS A 159 -6.83 -10.72 -3.41
C HIS A 159 -6.55 -10.54 -4.91
N TYR A 160 -5.29 -10.27 -5.28
CA TYR A 160 -4.89 -10.19 -6.69
C TYR A 160 -5.07 -11.53 -7.41
N ALA A 161 -4.65 -12.65 -6.80
CA ALA A 161 -4.78 -13.97 -7.39
C ALA A 161 -6.25 -14.32 -7.72
N ARG A 162 -7.17 -14.05 -6.79
CA ARG A 162 -8.60 -14.33 -6.98
C ARG A 162 -9.21 -13.46 -8.08
N VAL A 163 -8.89 -12.17 -8.12
CA VAL A 163 -9.40 -11.25 -9.15
C VAL A 163 -8.88 -11.64 -10.53
N VAL A 164 -7.57 -11.85 -10.65
CA VAL A 164 -6.94 -12.20 -11.94
C VAL A 164 -7.45 -13.54 -12.45
N ARG A 165 -7.56 -14.55 -11.59
CA ARG A 165 -8.18 -15.84 -11.96
C ARG A 165 -9.57 -15.64 -12.54
N GLY A 166 -10.43 -14.85 -11.88
CA GLY A 166 -11.78 -14.57 -12.38
C GLY A 166 -11.78 -13.94 -13.76
N VAL A 167 -10.91 -12.97 -14.00
CA VAL A 167 -10.74 -12.34 -15.32
C VAL A 167 -10.28 -13.36 -16.38
N VAL A 168 -9.29 -14.20 -16.06
CA VAL A 168 -8.78 -15.23 -16.99
C VAL A 168 -9.87 -16.23 -17.35
N LEU A 169 -10.66 -16.70 -16.38
CA LEU A 169 -11.76 -17.61 -16.64
C LEU A 169 -12.78 -16.98 -17.60
N THR A 170 -13.17 -15.72 -17.34
CA THR A 170 -14.10 -14.98 -18.20
C THR A 170 -13.55 -14.77 -19.62
N LEU A 171 -12.25 -14.44 -19.74
CA LEU A 171 -11.60 -14.24 -21.04
C LEU A 171 -11.54 -15.54 -21.84
N ASN A 172 -11.29 -16.67 -21.21
CA ASN A 172 -11.25 -17.98 -21.87
C ASN A 172 -12.60 -18.41 -22.49
N GLU A 173 -13.70 -17.82 -22.04
CA GLU A 173 -15.07 -18.10 -22.55
C GLU A 173 -15.52 -17.08 -23.61
N ARG A 174 -14.70 -16.08 -23.93
CA ARG A 174 -15.02 -15.09 -24.97
C ARG A 174 -15.03 -15.73 -26.35
N GLU A 175 -16.00 -15.33 -27.19
CA GLU A 175 -16.20 -15.86 -28.53
C GLU A 175 -14.95 -15.85 -29.41
N PHE A 176 -14.13 -14.79 -29.33
CA PHE A 176 -12.91 -14.69 -30.11
C PHE A 176 -11.83 -15.70 -29.67
N VAL A 177 -11.78 -16.07 -28.38
CA VAL A 177 -10.87 -17.11 -27.87
C VAL A 177 -11.35 -18.49 -28.34
N VAL A 178 -12.65 -18.76 -28.24
CA VAL A 178 -13.27 -20.00 -28.68
C VAL A 178 -13.10 -20.17 -30.20
N ALA A 179 -13.36 -19.13 -30.99
CA ALA A 179 -13.17 -19.14 -32.43
C ALA A 179 -11.69 -19.36 -32.80
N SER A 180 -10.74 -18.70 -32.11
CA SER A 180 -9.31 -18.89 -32.33
C SER A 180 -8.88 -20.34 -32.09
N ARG A 181 -9.38 -20.98 -31.04
CA ARG A 181 -9.12 -22.40 -30.78
C ARG A 181 -9.76 -23.33 -31.82
N ALA A 182 -10.95 -22.99 -32.33
CA ALA A 182 -11.64 -23.78 -33.34
C ALA A 182 -10.89 -23.82 -34.68
N ILE A 183 -10.12 -22.76 -35.00
CA ILE A 183 -9.27 -22.72 -36.21
C ILE A 183 -7.84 -23.25 -35.99
N GLY A 184 -7.58 -23.86 -34.80
CA GLY A 184 -6.32 -24.55 -34.52
C GLY A 184 -5.23 -23.66 -33.90
N ALA A 185 -5.55 -22.49 -33.37
CA ALA A 185 -4.59 -21.73 -32.57
C ALA A 185 -4.24 -22.51 -31.29
N GLY A 186 -2.95 -22.76 -31.09
CA GLY A 186 -2.43 -23.43 -29.91
C GLY A 186 -2.66 -22.63 -28.63
N HIS A 187 -2.37 -23.24 -27.51
CA HIS A 187 -2.44 -22.63 -26.18
C HIS A 187 -1.34 -21.59 -25.98
#